data_1273eee583720a5be7e9220c80e63c7f
#
_entry.id   1273eee583720a5be7e9220c80e63c7f
#
_cell.length_a   1.000
_cell.length_b   1.000
_cell.length_c   1.000
_cell.angle_alpha   90.00
_cell.angle_beta   90.00
_cell.angle_gamma   90.00
#
_symmetry.space_group_name_H-M   'P 1'
#
loop_
_entity.id
_entity.type
_entity.pdbx_description
1 polymer ?
#
loop_
_entity_poly.entity_id
_entity_poly.type
_entity_poly.pdbx_seq_one_letter_code
_entity_poly.pdbx_strand_id
1 'polypeptide(L)'
;KLVRQKLAVLHLKDELLHRGVNEGFSGGEKKRNEIFQLAVLEPKLAILDETDSGLDIDALKSVADGVNALRGSDRSFLVITHYQRLLDYIKPDVVHVLADGRIVKSGGPELALELEAHGYDFLKDRVVPEAAV
;
A
#
# COMPACT_ATOMS: atom_id res chain seq x y z
N LYS A 1 8.38 -22.73 -12.92
CA LYS A 1 9.29 -21.73 -13.53
C LYS A 1 8.85 -20.30 -13.23
N LEU A 2 7.60 -19.92 -13.53
CA LEU A 2 7.04 -18.57 -13.27
C LEU A 2 7.18 -18.16 -11.80
N VAL A 3 6.75 -19.01 -10.88
CA VAL A 3 6.76 -18.77 -9.43
C VAL A 3 8.16 -18.41 -8.92
N ARG A 4 9.19 -19.16 -9.32
CA ARG A 4 10.57 -18.87 -8.92
C ARG A 4 11.10 -17.56 -9.51
N GLN A 5 10.68 -17.19 -10.71
CA GLN A 5 11.01 -15.89 -11.29
C GLN A 5 10.42 -14.74 -10.46
N LYS A 6 9.16 -14.88 -10.03
CA LYS A 6 8.50 -13.87 -9.19
C LYS A 6 9.12 -13.76 -7.79
N LEU A 7 9.51 -14.89 -7.18
CA LEU A 7 10.26 -14.88 -5.92
C LEU A 7 11.58 -14.12 -6.05
N ALA A 8 12.32 -14.36 -7.13
CA ALA A 8 13.60 -13.67 -7.37
C ALA A 8 13.43 -12.16 -7.52
N VAL A 9 12.40 -11.71 -8.26
CA VAL A 9 12.09 -10.27 -8.42
C VAL A 9 11.74 -9.61 -7.08
N LEU A 10 11.09 -10.34 -6.19
CA LEU A 10 10.67 -9.83 -4.88
C LEU A 10 11.70 -10.11 -3.77
N HIS A 11 12.87 -10.65 -4.11
CA HIS A 11 13.92 -11.06 -3.16
C HIS A 11 13.40 -11.98 -2.04
N LEU A 12 12.43 -12.87 -2.37
CA LEU A 12 11.82 -13.79 -1.43
C LEU A 12 12.52 -15.16 -1.51
N LYS A 13 12.57 -15.86 -0.37
CA LYS A 13 13.17 -17.18 -0.27
C LYS A 13 12.24 -18.28 -0.77
N ASP A 14 12.76 -19.31 -1.41
CA ASP A 14 12.03 -20.50 -1.86
C ASP A 14 11.28 -21.23 -0.73
N GLU A 15 11.73 -21.06 0.52
CA GLU A 15 11.10 -21.65 1.71
C GLU A 15 9.62 -21.26 1.88
N LEU A 16 9.23 -20.07 1.39
CA LEU A 16 7.84 -19.63 1.40
C LEU A 16 6.90 -20.54 0.59
N LEU A 17 7.41 -21.23 -0.42
CA LEU A 17 6.63 -22.13 -1.28
C LEU A 17 6.29 -23.47 -0.60
N HIS A 18 7.01 -23.83 0.43
CA HIS A 18 6.91 -25.13 1.10
C HIS A 18 6.09 -25.07 2.39
N ARG A 19 5.66 -23.88 2.80
CA ARG A 19 4.80 -23.67 3.97
C ARG A 19 3.34 -23.56 3.53
N GLY A 20 2.43 -24.06 4.36
CA GLY A 20 1.00 -23.78 4.21
C GLY A 20 0.73 -22.27 4.25
N VAL A 21 -0.23 -21.81 3.47
CA VAL A 21 -0.58 -20.38 3.43
C VAL A 21 -0.99 -19.93 4.83
N ASN A 22 -0.27 -18.93 5.36
CA ASN A 22 -0.45 -18.36 6.70
C ASN A 22 -0.10 -19.28 7.89
N GLU A 23 0.46 -20.46 7.68
CA GLU A 23 0.91 -21.33 8.78
C GLU A 23 2.30 -20.93 9.27
N GLY A 24 2.37 -20.46 10.53
CA GLY A 24 3.63 -20.11 11.18
C GLY A 24 4.36 -18.89 10.60
N PHE A 25 3.66 -18.05 9.81
CA PHE A 25 4.25 -16.82 9.28
C PHE A 25 4.24 -15.71 10.34
N SER A 26 5.35 -14.98 10.44
CA SER A 26 5.38 -13.68 11.13
C SER A 26 4.51 -12.66 10.37
N GLY A 27 4.19 -11.53 11.00
CA GLY A 27 3.44 -10.46 10.34
C GLY A 27 4.08 -10.00 9.03
N GLY A 28 5.40 -9.77 9.04
CA GLY A 28 6.14 -9.39 7.84
C GLY A 28 6.19 -10.48 6.76
N GLU A 29 6.26 -11.77 7.14
CA GLU A 29 6.21 -12.87 6.17
C GLU A 29 4.83 -12.97 5.51
N LYS A 30 3.75 -12.76 6.26
CA LYS A 30 2.39 -12.73 5.72
C LYS A 30 2.25 -11.64 4.66
N LYS A 31 2.70 -10.42 4.95
CA LYS A 31 2.62 -9.29 4.02
C LYS A 31 3.48 -9.51 2.78
N ARG A 32 4.68 -10.05 2.93
CA ARG A 32 5.51 -10.46 1.78
C ARG A 32 4.84 -11.54 0.94
N ASN A 33 4.15 -12.49 1.56
CA ASN A 33 3.39 -13.50 0.85
C ASN A 33 2.18 -12.91 0.09
N GLU A 34 1.50 -11.91 0.63
CA GLU A 34 0.45 -11.16 -0.06
C GLU A 34 0.99 -10.48 -1.34
N ILE A 35 2.14 -9.81 -1.26
CA ILE A 35 2.80 -9.21 -2.43
C ILE A 35 3.25 -10.27 -3.44
N PHE A 36 3.71 -11.44 -2.96
CA PHE A 36 4.04 -12.55 -3.83
C PHE A 36 2.82 -13.09 -4.59
N GLN A 37 1.68 -13.26 -3.91
CA GLN A 37 0.42 -13.66 -4.56
C GLN A 37 0.02 -12.62 -5.62
N LEU A 38 0.13 -11.33 -5.32
CA LEU A 38 -0.11 -10.25 -6.26
C LEU A 38 0.78 -10.36 -7.50
N ALA A 39 2.07 -10.68 -7.31
CA ALA A 39 3.03 -10.85 -8.41
C ALA A 39 2.71 -12.05 -9.30
N VAL A 40 2.14 -13.12 -8.73
CA VAL A 40 1.75 -14.33 -9.48
C VAL A 40 0.44 -14.14 -10.22
N LEU A 41 -0.54 -13.47 -9.59
CA LEU A 41 -1.88 -13.24 -10.14
C LEU A 41 -1.91 -12.16 -11.23
N GLU A 42 -0.99 -11.22 -11.18
CA GLU A 42 -0.86 -10.11 -12.15
C GLU A 42 -2.20 -9.38 -12.43
N PRO A 43 -2.94 -8.95 -11.39
CA PRO A 43 -4.21 -8.28 -11.59
C PRO A 43 -4.01 -6.91 -12.27
N LYS A 44 -5.02 -6.45 -13.02
CA LYS A 44 -5.03 -5.09 -13.57
C LYS A 44 -5.27 -4.03 -12.51
N LEU A 45 -6.02 -4.36 -11.47
CA LEU A 45 -6.26 -3.51 -10.30
C LEU A 45 -5.91 -4.31 -9.05
N ALA A 46 -5.03 -3.76 -8.22
CA ALA A 46 -4.70 -4.28 -6.91
C ALA A 46 -5.19 -3.31 -5.83
N ILE A 47 -5.89 -3.83 -4.82
CA ILE A 47 -6.31 -3.06 -3.64
C ILE A 47 -5.48 -3.55 -2.45
N LEU A 48 -4.71 -2.65 -1.87
CA LEU A 48 -3.83 -2.89 -0.73
C LEU A 48 -4.41 -2.15 0.47
N ASP A 49 -5.07 -2.90 1.34
CA ASP A 49 -5.75 -2.35 2.52
C ASP A 49 -4.89 -2.59 3.77
N GLU A 50 -4.35 -1.48 4.32
CA GLU A 50 -3.49 -1.47 5.51
C GLU A 50 -2.37 -2.53 5.48
N THR A 51 -1.74 -2.72 4.33
CA THR A 51 -0.67 -3.72 4.16
C THR A 51 0.59 -3.39 4.94
N ASP A 52 0.70 -2.19 5.47
CA ASP A 52 1.78 -1.66 6.31
C ASP A 52 1.52 -1.80 7.80
N SER A 53 0.32 -2.17 8.22
CA SER A 53 -0.04 -2.28 9.64
C SER A 53 0.78 -3.35 10.36
N GLY A 54 1.42 -2.95 11.48
CA GLY A 54 2.21 -3.85 12.33
C GLY A 54 3.54 -4.30 11.73
N LEU A 55 4.03 -3.65 10.67
CA LEU A 55 5.32 -3.93 10.05
C LEU A 55 6.45 -3.11 10.70
N ASP A 56 7.62 -3.74 10.84
CA ASP A 56 8.86 -3.01 11.05
C ASP A 56 9.31 -2.31 9.75
N ILE A 57 10.33 -1.46 9.85
CA ILE A 57 10.82 -0.66 8.72
C ILE A 57 11.32 -1.54 7.56
N ASP A 58 11.95 -2.67 7.85
CA ASP A 58 12.51 -3.54 6.81
C ASP A 58 11.41 -4.31 6.07
N ALA A 59 10.40 -4.77 6.80
CA ALA A 59 9.23 -5.39 6.21
C ALA A 59 8.43 -4.39 5.36
N LEU A 60 8.27 -3.14 5.84
CA LEU A 60 7.63 -2.06 5.12
C LEU A 60 8.34 -1.76 3.80
N LYS A 61 9.66 -1.64 3.82
CA LYS A 61 10.47 -1.47 2.60
C LYS A 61 10.27 -2.63 1.63
N SER A 62 10.33 -3.87 2.14
CA SER A 62 10.14 -5.05 1.29
C SER A 62 8.78 -5.08 0.59
N VAL A 63 7.71 -4.66 1.28
CA VAL A 63 6.37 -4.51 0.70
C VAL A 63 6.37 -3.43 -0.38
N ALA A 64 6.93 -2.26 -0.08
CA ALA A 64 6.99 -1.13 -1.00
C ALA A 64 7.82 -1.46 -2.26
N ASP A 65 8.98 -2.10 -2.10
CA ASP A 65 9.82 -2.55 -3.21
C ASP A 65 9.06 -3.55 -4.10
N GLY A 66 8.30 -4.46 -3.49
CA GLY A 66 7.45 -5.40 -4.21
C GLY A 66 6.37 -4.70 -5.02
N VAL A 67 5.66 -3.73 -4.44
CA VAL A 67 4.66 -2.92 -5.15
C VAL A 67 5.30 -2.13 -6.29
N ASN A 68 6.43 -1.47 -6.03
CA ASN A 68 7.14 -0.69 -7.05
C ASN A 68 7.64 -1.56 -8.21
N ALA A 69 8.11 -2.78 -7.93
CA ALA A 69 8.52 -3.73 -8.97
C ALA A 69 7.36 -4.23 -9.84
N LEU A 70 6.13 -4.15 -9.33
CA LEU A 70 4.93 -4.59 -10.03
C LEU A 70 4.19 -3.43 -10.74
N ARG A 71 4.60 -2.18 -10.54
CA ARG A 71 4.02 -1.02 -11.24
C ARG A 71 4.25 -1.13 -12.73
N GLY A 72 3.27 -0.68 -13.50
CA GLY A 72 3.31 -0.66 -14.95
C GLY A 72 2.15 0.16 -15.53
N SER A 73 2.21 0.47 -16.82
CA SER A 73 1.19 1.26 -17.52
C SER A 73 -0.16 0.53 -17.66
N ASP A 74 -0.15 -0.77 -17.47
CA ASP A 74 -1.31 -1.66 -17.61
C ASP A 74 -1.92 -2.08 -16.26
N ARG A 75 -1.41 -1.52 -15.15
CA ARG A 75 -1.79 -1.92 -13.79
C ARG A 75 -2.00 -0.71 -12.89
N SER A 76 -3.06 -0.78 -12.10
CA SER A 76 -3.41 0.23 -11.10
C SER A 76 -3.31 -0.35 -9.69
N PHE A 77 -2.88 0.49 -8.75
CA PHE A 77 -2.84 0.17 -7.33
C PHE A 77 -3.70 1.18 -6.57
N LEU A 78 -4.62 0.68 -5.76
CA LEU A 78 -5.32 1.47 -4.73
C LEU A 78 -4.72 1.08 -3.38
N VAL A 79 -4.00 1.99 -2.76
CA VAL A 79 -3.36 1.78 -1.47
C VAL A 79 -4.13 2.54 -0.40
N ILE A 80 -4.65 1.82 0.59
CA ILE A 80 -5.32 2.39 1.75
C ILE A 80 -4.36 2.28 2.93
N THR A 81 -3.98 3.41 3.50
CA THR A 81 -3.05 3.47 4.63
C THR A 81 -3.33 4.70 5.49
N HIS A 82 -3.06 4.56 6.78
CA HIS A 82 -2.99 5.69 7.72
C HIS A 82 -1.53 6.01 8.10
N TYR A 83 -0.56 5.26 7.57
CA TYR A 83 0.87 5.47 7.79
C TYR A 83 1.49 6.21 6.60
N GLN A 84 1.83 7.45 6.81
CA GLN A 84 2.48 8.28 5.78
C GLN A 84 3.84 7.73 5.34
N ARG A 85 4.57 7.07 6.25
CA ARG A 85 5.87 6.44 5.93
C ARG A 85 5.84 5.47 4.76
N LEU A 86 4.71 4.82 4.48
CA LEU A 86 4.58 3.98 3.30
C LEU A 86 4.71 4.81 2.02
N LEU A 87 4.20 6.05 2.04
CA LEU A 87 4.22 6.96 0.88
C LEU A 87 5.62 7.48 0.55
N ASP A 88 6.57 7.42 1.50
CA ASP A 88 7.99 7.71 1.22
C ASP A 88 8.62 6.67 0.29
N TYR A 89 8.15 5.43 0.38
CA TYR A 89 8.66 4.31 -0.40
C TYR A 89 7.81 4.02 -1.63
N ILE A 90 6.48 4.14 -1.54
CA ILE A 90 5.54 4.03 -2.66
C ILE A 90 5.06 5.43 -3.01
N LYS A 91 5.70 6.07 -3.99
CA LYS A 91 5.28 7.41 -4.44
C LYS A 91 3.95 7.29 -5.18
N PRO A 92 2.84 7.81 -4.61
CA PRO A 92 1.54 7.77 -5.28
C PRO A 92 1.50 8.76 -6.45
N ASP A 93 0.70 8.47 -7.46
CA ASP A 93 0.41 9.43 -8.53
C ASP A 93 -0.69 10.40 -8.11
N VAL A 94 -1.66 9.91 -7.32
CA VAL A 94 -2.78 10.69 -6.78
C VAL A 94 -3.00 10.29 -5.31
N VAL A 95 -3.28 11.28 -4.48
CA VAL A 95 -3.64 11.11 -3.06
C VAL A 95 -5.06 11.60 -2.85
N HIS A 96 -5.87 10.78 -2.20
CA HIS A 96 -7.20 11.12 -1.75
C HIS A 96 -7.25 11.07 -0.22
N VAL A 97 -7.75 12.12 0.41
CA VAL A 97 -7.95 12.16 1.85
C VAL A 97 -9.40 11.84 2.16
N LEU A 98 -9.60 10.75 2.91
CA LEU A 98 -10.90 10.29 3.35
C LEU A 98 -11.13 10.72 4.81
N ALA A 99 -12.23 11.42 5.07
CA ALA A 99 -12.67 11.76 6.42
C ALA A 99 -14.20 11.67 6.48
N ASP A 100 -14.74 11.15 7.58
CA ASP A 100 -16.18 11.00 7.81
C ASP A 100 -16.93 10.33 6.64
N GLY A 101 -16.30 9.32 6.01
CA GLY A 101 -16.86 8.57 4.90
C GLY A 101 -16.87 9.31 3.56
N ARG A 102 -16.20 10.46 3.45
CA ARG A 102 -16.14 11.29 2.24
C ARG A 102 -14.71 11.62 1.84
N ILE A 103 -14.45 11.76 0.54
CA ILE A 103 -13.18 12.32 0.05
C ILE A 103 -13.25 13.84 0.23
N VAL A 104 -12.47 14.35 1.18
CA VAL A 104 -12.43 15.78 1.54
C VAL A 104 -11.39 16.57 0.75
N LYS A 105 -10.34 15.92 0.27
CA LYS A 105 -9.31 16.54 -0.57
C LYS A 105 -8.69 15.50 -1.50
N SER A 106 -8.30 15.94 -2.69
CA SER A 106 -7.53 15.15 -3.65
C SER A 106 -6.39 16.01 -4.20
N GLY A 107 -5.25 15.39 -4.45
CA GLY A 107 -4.07 16.09 -4.97
C GLY A 107 -3.00 15.10 -5.44
N GLY A 108 -1.84 15.63 -5.78
CA GLY A 108 -0.66 14.86 -6.12
C GLY A 108 0.11 14.36 -4.87
N PRO A 109 1.33 13.86 -5.06
CA PRO A 109 2.18 13.37 -3.97
C PRO A 109 2.44 14.41 -2.87
N GLU A 110 2.44 15.70 -3.22
CA GLU A 110 2.65 16.83 -2.30
C GLU A 110 1.59 16.88 -1.19
N LEU A 111 0.37 16.38 -1.47
CA LEU A 111 -0.68 16.32 -0.45
C LEU A 111 -0.33 15.41 0.72
N ALA A 112 0.43 14.33 0.46
CA ALA A 112 0.92 13.45 1.52
C ALA A 112 1.88 14.19 2.44
N LEU A 113 2.77 15.03 1.89
CA LEU A 113 3.71 15.86 2.67
C LEU A 113 3.00 16.94 3.49
N GLU A 114 1.96 17.56 2.93
CA GLU A 114 1.12 18.51 3.66
C GLU A 114 0.45 17.87 4.89
N LEU A 115 -0.07 16.63 4.70
CA LEU A 115 -0.69 15.86 5.79
C LEU A 115 0.32 15.49 6.88
N GLU A 116 1.54 15.15 6.50
CA GLU A 116 2.61 14.87 7.46
C GLU A 116 2.99 16.11 8.28
N ALA A 117 3.12 17.24 7.61
CA ALA A 117 3.54 18.49 8.26
C ALA A 117 2.46 19.12 9.17
N HIS A 118 1.20 19.01 8.79
CA HIS A 118 0.09 19.75 9.41
C HIS A 118 -0.99 18.87 10.05
N GLY A 119 -0.89 17.54 9.91
CA GLY A 119 -1.94 16.62 10.34
C GLY A 119 -3.21 16.80 9.51
N TYR A 120 -4.35 16.44 10.10
CA TYR A 120 -5.67 16.57 9.44
C TYR A 120 -6.40 17.88 9.81
N ASP A 121 -5.84 18.69 10.70
CA ASP A 121 -6.55 19.86 11.26
C ASP A 121 -6.86 20.92 10.21
N PHE A 122 -5.98 21.12 9.22
CA PHE A 122 -6.21 22.07 8.13
C PHE A 122 -7.34 21.65 7.18
N LEU A 123 -7.84 20.42 7.30
CA LEU A 123 -8.96 19.91 6.50
C LEU A 123 -10.31 20.16 7.17
N LYS A 124 -10.34 20.40 8.49
CA LYS A 124 -11.57 20.62 9.27
C LYS A 124 -12.33 21.86 8.82
N ASP A 125 -11.62 22.90 8.41
CA ASP A 125 -12.23 24.15 7.94
C ASP A 125 -12.89 24.03 6.54
N ARG A 126 -12.73 22.90 5.86
CA ARG A 126 -13.26 22.63 4.51
C ARG A 126 -14.35 21.56 4.45
N VAL A 127 -14.71 20.99 5.56
CA VAL A 127 -15.93 20.17 5.64
C VAL A 127 -17.09 21.15 5.59
N VAL A 128 -17.60 21.42 4.38
CA VAL A 128 -18.80 22.23 4.18
C VAL A 128 -19.91 21.55 4.96
N PRO A 129 -20.57 22.24 5.91
CA PRO A 129 -21.70 21.67 6.61
C PRO A 129 -22.75 21.28 5.57
N GLU A 130 -23.27 20.08 5.71
CA GLU A 130 -24.37 19.57 4.90
C GLU A 130 -25.49 20.59 4.88
N ALA A 131 -25.75 21.17 3.70
CA ALA A 131 -26.97 21.93 3.51
C ALA A 131 -28.11 20.97 3.78
N ALA A 132 -28.82 21.21 4.88
CA ALA A 132 -30.02 20.50 5.25
C ALA A 132 -30.99 20.55 4.05
N VAL A 133 -31.31 19.37 3.53
CA VAL A 133 -32.42 19.15 2.60
C VAL A 133 -33.64 18.81 3.45
#